data_4e15a380b365b4832336064ed80fde59
#
_entry.id   4e15a380b365b4832336064ed80fde59
#
_cell.length_a   1.000
_cell.length_b   1.000
_cell.length_c   1.000
_cell.angle_alpha   90.00
_cell.angle_beta   90.00
_cell.angle_gamma   90.00
#
_symmetry.space_group_name_H-M   'P 1'
#
loop_
_entity.id
_entity.type
_entity.pdbx_description
1 polymer ?
#
loop_
_entity_poly.entity_id
_entity_poly.type
_entity_poly.pdbx_seq_one_letter_code
_entity_poly.pdbx_strand_id
1 'polypeptide(L)'
;MAIRQGDLWWHDLFYVINQVEKNGSRAMMWSDIICGGREAFLKRMTKNVLQVPWYYGSDFSAKTLKWKPELEKMLNSWKSQGNLASAILELDKAGFDMIPCTSNWSNDKATDAMLSFIKNNVDPLHVKGLMTAPWARAYKEENPKVESGIRQFAAAKRRYYL
;
A
#
# COMPACT_ATOMS: atom_id res chain seq x y z
N MET A 1 -13.90 -11.27 -20.65
CA MET A 1 -12.46 -11.23 -20.39
C MET A 1 -12.17 -12.22 -19.27
N ALA A 2 -11.40 -13.27 -19.48
CA ALA A 2 -11.06 -14.23 -18.42
C ALA A 2 -9.97 -13.60 -17.53
N ILE A 3 -10.24 -13.45 -16.25
CA ILE A 3 -9.24 -13.01 -15.26
C ILE A 3 -8.39 -14.24 -14.96
N ARG A 4 -7.11 -14.17 -15.25
CA ARG A 4 -6.15 -15.21 -14.86
C ARG A 4 -6.00 -15.24 -13.35
N GLN A 5 -5.96 -16.45 -12.76
CA GLN A 5 -5.87 -16.67 -11.33
C GLN A 5 -4.72 -17.63 -10.99
N GLY A 6 -4.32 -17.65 -9.74
CA GLY A 6 -3.31 -18.56 -9.24
C GLY A 6 -1.97 -18.41 -9.95
N ASP A 7 -1.39 -19.51 -10.41
CA ASP A 7 -0.05 -19.52 -11.01
C ASP A 7 0.04 -18.76 -12.34
N LEU A 8 -1.04 -18.71 -13.13
CA LEU A 8 -1.08 -17.92 -14.35
C LEU A 8 -0.97 -16.42 -14.09
N TRP A 9 -1.60 -15.94 -13.01
CA TRP A 9 -1.48 -14.55 -12.60
C TRP A 9 -0.03 -14.20 -12.21
N TRP A 10 0.63 -15.07 -11.44
CA TRP A 10 2.04 -14.89 -11.08
C TRP A 10 2.96 -14.90 -12.28
N HIS A 11 2.70 -15.78 -13.24
CA HIS A 11 3.46 -15.83 -14.50
C HIS A 11 3.37 -14.49 -15.25
N ASP A 12 2.17 -13.96 -15.41
CA ASP A 12 1.96 -12.69 -16.11
C ASP A 12 2.58 -11.52 -15.35
N LEU A 13 2.45 -11.49 -14.01
CA LEU A 13 3.08 -10.49 -13.18
C LEU A 13 4.60 -10.47 -13.35
N PHE A 14 5.25 -11.62 -13.25
CA PHE A 14 6.70 -11.69 -13.41
C PHE A 14 7.16 -11.36 -14.82
N TYR A 15 6.36 -11.69 -15.83
CA TYR A 15 6.65 -11.23 -17.19
C TYR A 15 6.68 -9.70 -17.28
N VAL A 16 5.69 -9.01 -16.72
CA VAL A 16 5.64 -7.54 -16.69
C VAL A 16 6.80 -6.97 -15.89
N ILE A 17 7.07 -7.48 -14.69
CA ILE A 17 8.22 -7.06 -13.87
C ILE A 17 9.52 -7.17 -14.67
N ASN A 18 9.76 -8.30 -15.32
CA ASN A 18 10.96 -8.53 -16.14
C ASN A 18 11.06 -7.54 -17.31
N GLN A 19 9.94 -7.15 -17.94
CA GLN A 19 9.99 -6.13 -19.00
C GLN A 19 10.38 -4.74 -18.45
N VAL A 20 9.88 -4.37 -17.27
CA VAL A 20 10.25 -3.11 -16.60
C VAL A 20 11.76 -3.11 -16.29
N GLU A 21 12.27 -4.19 -15.70
CA GLU A 21 13.67 -4.31 -15.29
C GLU A 21 14.64 -4.37 -16.48
N LYS A 22 14.28 -5.06 -17.57
CA LYS A 22 15.06 -5.07 -18.84
C LYS A 22 15.22 -3.67 -19.44
N ASN A 23 14.31 -2.76 -19.17
CA ASN A 23 14.39 -1.37 -19.59
C ASN A 23 15.08 -0.44 -18.58
N GLY A 24 15.82 -0.99 -17.61
CA GLY A 24 16.61 -0.25 -16.64
C GLY A 24 15.80 0.44 -15.54
N SER A 25 14.53 0.07 -15.37
CA SER A 25 13.65 0.63 -14.33
C SER A 25 13.38 -0.37 -13.22
N ARG A 26 13.13 0.10 -12.02
CA ARG A 26 12.67 -0.73 -10.91
C ARG A 26 11.15 -0.87 -10.97
N ALA A 27 10.64 -2.09 -10.94
CA ALA A 27 9.20 -2.32 -10.89
C ALA A 27 8.60 -1.86 -9.56
N MET A 28 7.42 -1.25 -9.63
CA MET A 28 6.65 -0.81 -8.48
C MET A 28 5.20 -1.31 -8.62
N MET A 29 4.59 -1.79 -7.53
CA MET A 29 3.23 -2.31 -7.57
C MET A 29 2.45 -2.04 -6.29
N TRP A 30 1.13 -1.93 -6.43
CA TRP A 30 0.19 -1.95 -5.30
C TRP A 30 0.23 -3.31 -4.61
N SER A 31 0.31 -3.31 -3.28
CA SER A 31 0.58 -4.52 -2.49
C SER A 31 -0.68 -5.20 -1.95
N ASP A 32 -1.88 -4.72 -2.29
CA ASP A 32 -3.15 -5.26 -1.77
C ASP A 32 -3.36 -6.74 -2.09
N ILE A 33 -2.70 -7.27 -3.10
CA ILE A 33 -2.70 -8.71 -3.41
C ILE A 33 -2.21 -9.59 -2.25
N ILE A 34 -1.35 -9.06 -1.35
CA ILE A 34 -0.92 -9.79 -0.14
C ILE A 34 -2.11 -10.15 0.74
N CYS A 35 -3.17 -9.32 0.74
CA CYS A 35 -4.37 -9.54 1.54
C CYS A 35 -5.16 -10.78 1.09
N GLY A 36 -4.94 -11.27 -0.12
CA GLY A 36 -5.58 -12.45 -0.67
C GLY A 36 -4.81 -13.76 -0.50
N GLY A 37 -3.58 -13.70 0.03
CA GLY A 37 -2.73 -14.89 0.21
C GLY A 37 -1.34 -14.50 0.70
N ARG A 38 -1.23 -14.09 1.97
CA ARG A 38 -0.01 -13.57 2.57
C ARG A 38 1.19 -14.49 2.38
N GLU A 39 1.03 -15.78 2.72
CA GLU A 39 2.14 -16.73 2.66
C GLU A 39 2.65 -16.91 1.22
N ALA A 40 1.74 -17.09 0.28
CA ALA A 40 2.09 -17.21 -1.14
C ALA A 40 2.76 -15.94 -1.66
N PHE A 41 2.26 -14.77 -1.26
CA PHE A 41 2.87 -13.49 -1.63
C PHE A 41 4.30 -13.37 -1.10
N LEU A 42 4.50 -13.54 0.20
CA LEU A 42 5.81 -13.38 0.84
C LEU A 42 6.86 -14.38 0.32
N LYS A 43 6.41 -15.59 -0.05
CA LYS A 43 7.27 -16.62 -0.63
C LYS A 43 7.66 -16.34 -2.09
N ARG A 44 6.77 -15.78 -2.88
CA ARG A 44 6.94 -15.67 -4.36
C ARG A 44 7.44 -14.30 -4.79
N MET A 45 7.03 -13.22 -4.10
CA MET A 45 7.38 -11.85 -4.51
C MET A 45 8.87 -11.58 -4.34
N THR A 46 9.48 -10.99 -5.37
CA THR A 46 10.90 -10.63 -5.35
C THR A 46 11.14 -9.34 -4.56
N LYS A 47 12.26 -9.25 -3.84
CA LYS A 47 12.61 -8.07 -3.04
C LYS A 47 12.95 -6.84 -3.86
N ASN A 48 13.27 -7.04 -5.14
CA ASN A 48 13.56 -5.94 -6.06
C ASN A 48 12.32 -5.12 -6.42
N VAL A 49 11.13 -5.69 -6.32
CA VAL A 49 9.86 -4.99 -6.58
C VAL A 49 9.52 -4.06 -5.41
N LEU A 50 9.41 -2.77 -5.69
CA LEU A 50 9.02 -1.75 -4.73
C LEU A 50 7.53 -1.88 -4.40
N GLN A 51 7.20 -2.09 -3.14
CA GLN A 51 5.84 -2.31 -2.69
C GLN A 51 5.12 -0.99 -2.37
N VAL A 52 3.86 -0.88 -2.75
CA VAL A 52 3.01 0.27 -2.41
C VAL A 52 1.84 -0.21 -1.55
N PRO A 53 2.07 -0.48 -0.26
CA PRO A 53 0.96 -0.77 0.65
C PRO A 53 0.13 0.48 0.85
N TRP A 54 -1.20 0.34 0.84
CA TRP A 54 -2.11 1.45 1.03
C TRP A 54 -3.11 1.18 2.15
N TYR A 55 -3.43 2.21 2.90
CA TYR A 55 -4.49 2.19 3.90
C TYR A 55 -5.04 3.61 4.09
N TYR A 56 -6.36 3.76 3.96
CA TYR A 56 -7.02 5.06 3.98
C TYR A 56 -7.83 5.32 5.27
N GLY A 57 -7.67 4.44 6.25
CA GLY A 57 -8.18 4.64 7.60
C GLY A 57 -7.20 5.38 8.50
N SER A 58 -7.66 5.76 9.68
CA SER A 58 -6.85 6.39 10.73
C SER A 58 -6.66 5.51 11.97
N ASP A 59 -7.21 4.28 11.97
CA ASP A 59 -7.09 3.34 13.09
C ASP A 59 -5.89 2.39 12.88
N PHE A 60 -4.87 2.57 13.69
CA PHE A 60 -3.69 1.69 13.79
C PHE A 60 -3.64 0.97 15.15
N SER A 61 -4.79 0.70 15.76
CA SER A 61 -4.87 -0.09 17.00
C SER A 61 -4.35 -1.52 16.80
N ALA A 62 -3.95 -2.17 17.90
CA ALA A 62 -3.50 -3.55 17.87
C ALA A 62 -4.53 -4.51 17.23
N LYS A 63 -5.83 -4.22 17.35
CA LYS A 63 -6.91 -4.99 16.70
C LYS A 63 -6.88 -4.83 15.19
N THR A 64 -6.64 -3.63 14.68
CA THR A 64 -6.56 -3.32 13.24
C THR A 64 -5.28 -3.87 12.63
N LEU A 65 -4.18 -3.81 13.36
CA LEU A 65 -2.87 -4.30 12.92
C LEU A 65 -2.71 -5.83 13.02
N LYS A 66 -3.64 -6.53 13.69
CA LYS A 66 -3.62 -7.98 13.77
C LYS A 66 -4.03 -8.58 12.42
N TRP A 67 -3.15 -9.41 11.86
CA TRP A 67 -3.48 -10.16 10.64
C TRP A 67 -4.67 -11.11 10.86
N LYS A 68 -5.58 -11.14 9.92
CA LYS A 68 -6.83 -11.92 9.97
C LYS A 68 -6.87 -12.92 8.81
N PRO A 69 -6.43 -14.18 9.03
CA PRO A 69 -6.38 -15.20 7.96
C PRO A 69 -7.74 -15.49 7.32
N GLU A 70 -8.83 -15.34 8.09
CA GLU A 70 -10.19 -15.53 7.59
C GLU A 70 -10.57 -14.55 6.47
N LEU A 71 -9.92 -13.38 6.42
CA LEU A 71 -10.17 -12.38 5.37
C LEU A 71 -9.46 -12.72 4.05
N GLU A 72 -8.41 -13.53 4.07
CA GLU A 72 -7.69 -13.96 2.86
C GLU A 72 -8.60 -14.72 1.89
N LYS A 73 -9.60 -15.42 2.41
CA LYS A 73 -10.59 -16.18 1.62
C LYS A 73 -11.65 -15.30 0.94
N MET A 74 -11.65 -14.00 1.25
CA MET A 74 -12.66 -13.05 0.77
C MET A 74 -12.16 -12.19 -0.41
N LEU A 75 -11.35 -12.77 -1.28
CA LEU A 75 -10.56 -12.13 -2.37
C LEU A 75 -11.29 -11.09 -3.25
N ASN A 76 -12.61 -11.10 -3.33
CA ASN A 76 -13.38 -10.17 -4.17
C ASN A 76 -14.35 -9.30 -3.36
N SER A 77 -14.12 -9.16 -2.06
CA SER A 77 -14.98 -8.39 -1.19
C SER A 77 -14.19 -7.26 -0.52
N TRP A 78 -14.84 -6.11 -0.32
CA TRP A 78 -14.30 -4.99 0.48
C TRP A 78 -13.85 -5.41 1.89
N LYS A 79 -14.33 -6.58 2.38
CA LYS A 79 -13.93 -7.16 3.66
C LYS A 79 -12.47 -7.64 3.68
N SER A 80 -11.88 -8.02 2.53
CA SER A 80 -10.46 -8.37 2.43
C SER A 80 -9.54 -7.20 2.80
N GLN A 81 -10.02 -5.97 2.65
CA GLN A 81 -9.31 -4.75 3.02
C GLN A 81 -9.03 -4.63 4.52
N GLY A 82 -9.64 -5.47 5.36
CA GLY A 82 -9.36 -5.51 6.80
C GLY A 82 -7.91 -5.89 7.16
N ASN A 83 -7.11 -6.38 6.21
CA ASN A 83 -5.68 -6.67 6.37
C ASN A 83 -4.75 -5.60 5.78
N LEU A 84 -5.26 -4.54 5.18
CA LEU A 84 -4.40 -3.53 4.51
C LEU A 84 -3.45 -2.80 5.48
N ALA A 85 -3.92 -2.45 6.67
CA ALA A 85 -3.07 -1.81 7.66
C ALA A 85 -1.98 -2.77 8.19
N SER A 86 -2.33 -4.03 8.45
CA SER A 86 -1.38 -5.05 8.91
C SER A 86 -0.39 -5.48 7.82
N ALA A 87 -0.78 -5.38 6.54
CA ALA A 87 0.09 -5.69 5.41
C ALA A 87 1.38 -4.85 5.40
N ILE A 88 1.33 -3.60 5.90
CA ILE A 88 2.50 -2.73 6.04
C ILE A 88 3.54 -3.40 6.94
N LEU A 89 3.14 -3.91 8.10
CA LEU A 89 4.04 -4.58 9.03
C LEU A 89 4.52 -5.94 8.52
N GLU A 90 3.70 -6.66 7.76
CA GLU A 90 4.10 -7.93 7.16
C GLU A 90 5.16 -7.72 6.07
N LEU A 91 5.04 -6.67 5.27
CA LEU A 91 6.04 -6.29 4.27
C LEU A 91 7.35 -5.83 4.92
N ASP A 92 7.26 -5.02 5.98
CA ASP A 92 8.40 -4.55 6.75
C ASP A 92 9.18 -5.71 7.36
N LYS A 93 8.51 -6.58 8.12
CA LYS A 93 9.10 -7.79 8.72
C LYS A 93 9.76 -8.69 7.68
N ALA A 94 9.22 -8.74 6.49
CA ALA A 94 9.76 -9.53 5.40
C ALA A 94 10.90 -8.82 4.65
N GLY A 95 11.26 -7.58 4.98
CA GLY A 95 12.37 -6.83 4.38
C GLY A 95 12.08 -6.33 2.96
N PHE A 96 10.85 -5.92 2.67
CA PHE A 96 10.52 -5.30 1.40
C PHE A 96 10.71 -3.79 1.46
N ASP A 97 11.33 -3.23 0.43
CA ASP A 97 11.28 -1.79 0.18
C ASP A 97 9.86 -1.34 -0.15
N MET A 98 9.42 -0.21 0.42
CA MET A 98 8.05 0.26 0.25
C MET A 98 7.92 1.78 0.12
N ILE A 99 6.85 2.19 -0.54
CA ILE A 99 6.33 3.56 -0.57
C ILE A 99 4.88 3.51 -0.05
N PRO A 100 4.67 3.60 1.28
CA PRO A 100 3.31 3.58 1.84
C PRO A 100 2.45 4.70 1.28
N CYS A 101 1.20 4.34 0.90
CA CYS A 101 0.26 5.27 0.29
C CYS A 101 -0.93 5.53 1.21
N THR A 102 -1.20 6.80 1.45
CA THR A 102 -2.36 7.29 2.19
C THR A 102 -3.36 8.01 1.28
N SER A 103 -4.48 8.45 1.84
CA SER A 103 -5.49 9.24 1.14
C SER A 103 -6.32 10.05 2.12
N ASN A 104 -6.81 11.19 1.66
CA ASN A 104 -7.90 11.93 2.32
C ASN A 104 -9.30 11.51 1.82
N TRP A 105 -9.39 10.37 1.13
CA TRP A 105 -10.65 9.90 0.52
C TRP A 105 -11.70 9.54 1.56
N SER A 106 -11.33 8.79 2.59
CA SER A 106 -12.25 8.28 3.62
C SER A 106 -12.37 9.20 4.85
N ASN A 107 -11.30 9.89 5.22
CA ASN A 107 -11.30 10.86 6.31
C ASN A 107 -10.03 11.73 6.30
N ASP A 108 -10.13 12.91 6.92
CA ASP A 108 -9.04 13.91 6.95
C ASP A 108 -7.89 13.55 7.91
N LYS A 109 -8.06 12.52 8.76
CA LYS A 109 -7.05 12.08 9.72
C LYS A 109 -6.16 10.97 9.16
N ALA A 110 -6.55 10.33 8.06
CA ALA A 110 -5.86 9.16 7.53
C ALA A 110 -4.39 9.44 7.20
N THR A 111 -4.10 10.57 6.57
CA THR A 111 -2.75 10.97 6.18
C THR A 111 -1.84 11.18 7.39
N ASP A 112 -2.28 11.94 8.38
CA ASP A 112 -1.51 12.21 9.60
C ASP A 112 -1.25 10.91 10.38
N ALA A 113 -2.29 10.08 10.55
CA ALA A 113 -2.18 8.80 11.24
C ALA A 113 -1.22 7.83 10.54
N MET A 114 -1.29 7.73 9.20
CA MET A 114 -0.39 6.88 8.42
C MET A 114 1.06 7.32 8.55
N LEU A 115 1.38 8.60 8.37
CA LEU A 115 2.75 9.09 8.42
C LEU A 115 3.34 8.94 9.82
N SER A 116 2.54 9.23 10.86
CA SER A 116 2.93 8.97 12.25
C SER A 116 3.20 7.49 12.51
N PHE A 117 2.31 6.62 12.03
CA PHE A 117 2.45 5.18 12.19
C PHE A 117 3.74 4.66 11.52
N ILE A 118 3.98 5.01 10.27
CA ILE A 118 5.17 4.60 9.51
C ILE A 118 6.45 5.07 10.23
N LYS A 119 6.49 6.35 10.64
CA LYS A 119 7.66 6.92 11.35
C LYS A 119 8.03 6.15 12.60
N ASN A 120 7.04 5.66 13.35
CA ASN A 120 7.24 5.08 14.68
C ASN A 120 7.33 3.54 14.69
N ASN A 121 6.91 2.86 13.61
CA ASN A 121 6.71 1.40 13.65
C ASN A 121 7.34 0.64 12.48
N VAL A 122 7.86 1.31 11.46
CA VAL A 122 8.44 0.69 10.25
C VAL A 122 9.93 1.01 10.18
N ASP A 123 10.75 0.05 9.80
CA ASP A 123 12.18 0.26 9.62
C ASP A 123 12.41 1.36 8.56
N PRO A 124 13.09 2.46 8.91
CA PRO A 124 13.36 3.55 7.97
C PRO A 124 14.16 3.10 6.75
N LEU A 125 14.93 2.04 6.84
CA LEU A 125 15.69 1.47 5.71
C LEU A 125 14.76 0.88 4.63
N HIS A 126 13.57 0.44 5.00
CA HIS A 126 12.58 -0.11 4.05
C HIS A 126 11.71 0.99 3.42
N VAL A 127 11.63 2.18 4.00
CA VAL A 127 10.78 3.28 3.49
C VAL A 127 11.55 4.11 2.45
N LYS A 128 11.26 3.88 1.16
CA LYS A 128 11.92 4.59 0.04
C LYS A 128 11.21 5.89 -0.35
N GLY A 129 10.06 6.15 0.22
CA GLY A 129 9.26 7.34 -0.01
C GLY A 129 7.89 7.23 0.63
N LEU A 130 7.08 8.26 0.43
CA LEU A 130 5.71 8.33 0.93
C LEU A 130 4.83 8.84 -0.21
N MET A 131 3.60 8.32 -0.31
CA MET A 131 2.66 8.68 -1.36
C MET A 131 1.30 9.08 -0.78
N THR A 132 0.60 9.96 -1.48
CA THR A 132 -0.82 10.23 -1.24
C THR A 132 -1.61 10.14 -2.54
N ALA A 133 -2.78 9.52 -2.49
CA ALA A 133 -3.70 9.38 -3.61
C ALA A 133 -5.08 9.93 -3.21
N PRO A 134 -5.43 11.16 -3.59
CA PRO A 134 -6.69 11.79 -3.18
C PRO A 134 -7.94 11.11 -3.72
N TRP A 135 -7.83 10.29 -4.77
CA TRP A 135 -8.94 9.59 -5.45
C TRP A 135 -10.07 10.55 -5.87
N ALA A 136 -9.68 11.74 -6.29
CA ALA A 136 -10.58 12.72 -6.85
C ALA A 136 -10.64 12.58 -8.36
N ARG A 137 -11.79 12.94 -8.96
CA ARG A 137 -11.93 13.02 -10.42
C ARG A 137 -11.13 14.20 -10.94
N ALA A 138 -10.72 14.14 -12.22
CA ALA A 138 -10.00 15.23 -12.89
C ALA A 138 -10.91 16.40 -13.32
N TYR A 139 -11.95 16.69 -12.53
CA TYR A 139 -12.84 17.81 -12.76
C TYR A 139 -12.50 18.98 -11.85
N LYS A 140 -12.76 20.21 -12.31
CA LYS A 140 -12.48 21.43 -11.56
C LYS A 140 -13.15 21.46 -10.18
N GLU A 141 -14.35 20.88 -10.07
CA GLU A 141 -15.13 20.81 -8.85
C GLU A 141 -14.49 19.93 -7.77
N GLU A 142 -13.64 18.98 -8.18
CA GLU A 142 -12.90 18.08 -7.28
C GLU A 142 -11.53 18.64 -6.85
N ASN A 143 -11.06 19.76 -7.46
CA ASN A 143 -9.77 20.35 -7.13
C ASN A 143 -9.61 20.65 -5.63
N PRO A 144 -10.62 21.15 -4.89
CA PRO A 144 -10.48 21.40 -3.45
C PRO A 144 -10.10 20.15 -2.66
N LYS A 145 -10.58 18.97 -3.08
CA LYS A 145 -10.22 17.69 -2.44
C LYS A 145 -8.76 17.31 -2.71
N VAL A 146 -8.30 17.49 -3.95
CA VAL A 146 -6.89 17.28 -4.33
C VAL A 146 -5.98 18.20 -3.54
N GLU A 147 -6.28 19.48 -3.51
CA GLU A 147 -5.51 20.49 -2.78
C GLU A 147 -5.49 20.22 -1.27
N SER A 148 -6.64 19.80 -0.71
CA SER A 148 -6.72 19.39 0.70
C SER A 148 -5.79 18.21 0.98
N GLY A 149 -5.80 17.18 0.12
CA GLY A 149 -4.91 16.03 0.24
C GLY A 149 -3.42 16.43 0.20
N ILE A 150 -3.04 17.32 -0.72
CA ILE A 150 -1.68 17.85 -0.82
C ILE A 150 -1.29 18.61 0.45
N ARG A 151 -2.16 19.50 0.95
CA ARG A 151 -1.91 20.27 2.18
C ARG A 151 -1.77 19.35 3.41
N GLN A 152 -2.65 18.36 3.56
CA GLN A 152 -2.58 17.38 4.65
C GLN A 152 -1.28 16.59 4.60
N PHE A 153 -0.90 16.10 3.42
CA PHE A 153 0.35 15.35 3.23
C PHE A 153 1.57 16.21 3.54
N ALA A 154 1.63 17.44 3.03
CA ALA A 154 2.73 18.36 3.31
C ALA A 154 2.83 18.70 4.80
N ALA A 155 1.70 18.89 5.49
CA ALA A 155 1.67 19.16 6.93
C ALA A 155 2.17 17.96 7.76
N ALA A 156 1.68 16.75 7.46
CA ALA A 156 2.12 15.53 8.13
C ALA A 156 3.61 15.23 7.85
N LYS A 157 4.07 15.42 6.60
CA LYS A 157 5.49 15.27 6.26
C LYS A 157 6.38 16.21 7.09
N ARG A 158 6.00 17.48 7.20
CA ARG A 158 6.76 18.44 8.04
C ARG A 158 6.79 18.03 9.49
N ARG A 159 5.69 17.49 10.03
CA ARG A 159 5.58 17.10 11.44
C ARG A 159 6.47 15.91 11.78
N TYR A 160 6.57 14.92 10.91
CA TYR A 160 7.20 13.63 11.24
C TYR A 160 8.55 13.40 10.55
N TYR A 161 8.87 14.11 9.47
CA TYR A 161 10.05 13.82 8.63
C TYR A 161 10.95 15.03 8.33
N LEU A 162 10.62 16.23 8.81
CA LEU A 162 11.43 17.44 8.73
C LEU A 162 11.66 18.05 10.10
#